data_cd8b08d7e619343ba6024e5aa006db11
#
_entry.id   cd8b08d7e619343ba6024e5aa006db11
#
_cell.length_a   1.000
_cell.length_b   1.000
_cell.length_c   1.000
_cell.angle_alpha   90.00
_cell.angle_beta   90.00
_cell.angle_gamma   90.00
#
_symmetry.space_group_name_H-M   'P 1'
#
loop_
_entity.id
_entity.type
_entity.pdbx_description
1 polymer ?
#
loop_
_entity_poly.entity_id
_entity_poly.type
_entity_poly.pdbx_seq_one_letter_code
_entity_poly.pdbx_strand_id
1 'polypeptide(L)'
;MILYLHGFTSGPQSHKAQALGTRMRERGLGDLFVCPQLPASPREAIALATELITRHGVTTVVGSSLGGYYSTYLAENFDLKAVLVNPAVVAHLSLKDFVGPQRWLYSGESFEFTLDHIEELRALEVPVLSKPQHFWLLAEECDETLDYRHAVSRYTAARQTVLPGGDHSFTRWNDYLDPIIEFAGLA
;
A
#
# COMPACT_ATOMS: atom_id res chain seq x y z
N MET A 1 -9.17 -7.89 -10.41
CA MET A 1 -9.61 -7.38 -9.08
C MET A 1 -8.49 -6.57 -8.44
N ILE A 2 -8.84 -5.51 -7.73
CA ILE A 2 -7.91 -4.67 -6.94
C ILE A 2 -8.00 -5.04 -5.46
N LEU A 3 -6.85 -5.31 -4.81
CA LEU A 3 -6.70 -5.39 -3.36
C LEU A 3 -6.02 -4.11 -2.88
N TYR A 4 -6.70 -3.37 -1.99
CA TYR A 4 -6.14 -2.17 -1.37
C TYR A 4 -5.57 -2.50 0.01
N LEU A 5 -4.32 -2.06 0.26
CA LEU A 5 -3.60 -2.26 1.52
C LEU A 5 -3.33 -0.89 2.17
N HIS A 6 -3.95 -0.68 3.33
CA HIS A 6 -3.82 0.58 4.08
C HIS A 6 -2.50 0.68 4.85
N GLY A 7 -2.17 1.89 5.33
CA GLY A 7 -0.97 2.16 6.11
C GLY A 7 -1.03 1.68 7.55
N PHE A 8 0.08 1.90 8.28
CA PHE A 8 0.20 1.60 9.70
C PHE A 8 -0.90 2.30 10.52
N THR A 9 -1.47 1.62 11.49
CA THR A 9 -2.60 2.07 12.34
C THR A 9 -3.88 2.47 11.61
N SER A 10 -3.91 2.43 10.28
CA SER A 10 -5.04 2.82 9.44
C SER A 10 -6.07 1.70 9.30
N GLY A 11 -6.97 1.80 8.30
CA GLY A 11 -8.01 0.81 8.08
C GLY A 11 -8.75 1.01 6.75
N PRO A 12 -9.72 0.13 6.44
CA PRO A 12 -10.54 0.24 5.25
C PRO A 12 -11.43 1.50 5.23
N GLN A 13 -11.61 2.19 6.37
CA GLN A 13 -12.31 3.46 6.49
C GLN A 13 -11.47 4.66 6.02
N SER A 14 -10.18 4.47 5.70
CA SER A 14 -9.31 5.55 5.22
C SER A 14 -9.87 6.23 3.98
N HIS A 15 -9.66 7.54 3.87
CA HIS A 15 -10.15 8.33 2.73
C HIS A 15 -9.76 7.69 1.39
N LYS A 16 -8.50 7.26 1.23
CA LYS A 16 -8.02 6.65 -0.01
C LYS A 16 -8.73 5.35 -0.35
N ALA A 17 -8.94 4.46 0.63
CA ALA A 17 -9.65 3.20 0.41
C ALA A 17 -11.12 3.46 0.04
N GLN A 18 -11.78 4.37 0.76
CA GLN A 18 -13.18 4.70 0.53
C GLN A 18 -13.40 5.39 -0.82
N ALA A 19 -12.54 6.33 -1.21
CA ALA A 19 -12.64 7.03 -2.48
C ALA A 19 -12.47 6.06 -3.66
N LEU A 20 -11.44 5.19 -3.63
CA LEU A 20 -11.24 4.21 -4.71
C LEU A 20 -12.38 3.20 -4.76
N GLY A 21 -12.82 2.65 -3.62
CA GLY A 21 -13.94 1.72 -3.55
C GLY A 21 -15.26 2.35 -4.05
N THR A 22 -15.51 3.63 -3.74
CA THR A 22 -16.67 4.38 -4.26
C THR A 22 -16.56 4.54 -5.77
N ARG A 23 -15.41 4.96 -6.29
CA ARG A 23 -15.20 5.11 -7.73
C ARG A 23 -15.37 3.79 -8.47
N MET A 24 -14.88 2.68 -7.92
CA MET A 24 -15.10 1.35 -8.47
C MET A 24 -16.59 1.00 -8.55
N ARG A 25 -17.38 1.31 -7.52
CA ARG A 25 -18.85 1.10 -7.53
C ARG A 25 -19.55 1.97 -8.58
N GLU A 26 -19.18 3.24 -8.70
CA GLU A 26 -19.73 4.15 -9.72
C GLU A 26 -19.52 3.65 -11.14
N ARG A 27 -18.41 2.93 -11.37
CA ARG A 27 -18.08 2.31 -12.66
C ARG A 27 -18.68 0.91 -12.82
N GLY A 28 -19.48 0.42 -11.89
CA GLY A 28 -20.05 -0.94 -11.92
C GLY A 28 -19.01 -2.05 -11.65
N LEU A 29 -17.86 -1.69 -11.06
CA LEU A 29 -16.75 -2.59 -10.77
C LEU A 29 -16.61 -2.90 -9.26
N GLY A 30 -17.65 -2.64 -8.46
CA GLY A 30 -17.60 -2.76 -7.00
C GLY A 30 -17.16 -4.13 -6.51
N ASP A 31 -17.56 -5.20 -7.16
CA ASP A 31 -17.21 -6.59 -6.83
C ASP A 31 -15.73 -6.92 -7.14
N LEU A 32 -15.05 -6.03 -7.85
CA LEU A 32 -13.62 -6.16 -8.19
C LEU A 32 -12.70 -5.32 -7.28
N PHE A 33 -13.20 -4.89 -6.12
CA PHE A 33 -12.44 -4.13 -5.13
C PHE A 33 -12.59 -4.73 -3.75
N VAL A 34 -11.46 -4.92 -3.05
CA VAL A 34 -11.43 -5.34 -1.65
C VAL A 34 -10.38 -4.57 -0.87
N CYS A 35 -10.74 -4.15 0.34
CA CYS A 35 -9.85 -3.53 1.32
C CYS A 35 -10.12 -4.14 2.70
N PRO A 36 -9.34 -5.13 3.16
CA PRO A 36 -9.51 -5.70 4.49
C PRO A 36 -8.94 -4.79 5.57
N GLN A 37 -9.39 -4.97 6.84
CA GLN A 37 -8.60 -4.51 7.98
C GLN A 37 -7.38 -5.41 8.10
N LEU A 38 -6.19 -4.82 7.98
CA LEU A 38 -4.94 -5.58 8.13
C LEU A 38 -4.65 -5.81 9.63
N PRO A 39 -4.19 -7.02 10.00
CA PRO A 39 -3.67 -7.28 11.34
C PRO A 39 -2.44 -6.43 11.67
N ALA A 40 -2.13 -6.32 12.98
CA ALA A 40 -0.94 -5.61 13.46
C ALA A 40 0.37 -6.35 13.08
N SER A 41 0.36 -7.69 13.10
CA SER A 41 1.48 -8.52 12.67
C SER A 41 1.65 -8.43 11.15
N PRO A 42 2.83 -8.02 10.64
CA PRO A 42 3.13 -8.04 9.21
C PRO A 42 2.97 -9.42 8.57
N ARG A 43 3.35 -10.48 9.28
CA ARG A 43 3.18 -11.87 8.84
C ARG A 43 1.71 -12.22 8.62
N GLU A 44 0.85 -11.87 9.58
CA GLU A 44 -0.59 -12.12 9.47
C GLU A 44 -1.23 -11.25 8.38
N ALA A 45 -0.77 -10.00 8.22
CA ALA A 45 -1.23 -9.12 7.15
C ALA A 45 -0.91 -9.69 5.77
N ILE A 46 0.29 -10.22 5.57
CA ILE A 46 0.69 -10.90 4.33
C ILE A 46 -0.08 -12.20 4.14
N ALA A 47 -0.31 -12.98 5.19
CA ALA A 47 -1.11 -14.22 5.10
C ALA A 47 -2.55 -13.92 4.64
N LEU A 48 -3.21 -12.91 5.23
CA LEU A 48 -4.54 -12.46 4.83
C LEU A 48 -4.56 -11.97 3.37
N ALA A 49 -3.59 -11.15 2.98
CA ALA A 49 -3.50 -10.65 1.61
C ALA A 49 -3.28 -11.79 0.60
N THR A 50 -2.43 -12.75 0.94
CA THR A 50 -2.17 -13.95 0.13
C THR A 50 -3.43 -14.80 -0.06
N GLU A 51 -4.22 -14.99 1.00
CA GLU A 51 -5.50 -15.68 0.92
C GLU A 51 -6.46 -14.97 -0.05
N LEU A 52 -6.58 -13.64 0.07
CA LEU A 52 -7.43 -12.85 -0.82
C LEU A 52 -6.96 -12.89 -2.28
N ILE A 53 -5.64 -12.81 -2.52
CA ILE A 53 -5.06 -12.92 -3.86
C ILE A 53 -5.44 -14.26 -4.51
N THR A 54 -5.23 -15.34 -3.80
CA THR A 54 -5.45 -16.69 -4.33
C THR A 54 -6.93 -17.03 -4.49
N ARG A 55 -7.76 -16.62 -3.54
CA ARG A 55 -9.21 -16.93 -3.55
C ARG A 55 -9.99 -16.09 -4.57
N HIS A 56 -9.62 -14.84 -4.78
CA HIS A 56 -10.42 -13.90 -5.58
C HIS A 56 -9.78 -13.51 -6.92
N GLY A 57 -8.63 -14.06 -7.27
CA GLY A 57 -7.97 -13.74 -8.53
C GLY A 57 -7.56 -12.25 -8.62
N VAL A 58 -6.98 -11.72 -7.54
CA VAL A 58 -6.44 -10.35 -7.52
C VAL A 58 -5.32 -10.24 -8.56
N THR A 59 -5.36 -9.20 -9.36
CA THR A 59 -4.36 -8.91 -10.41
C THR A 59 -3.57 -7.65 -10.14
N THR A 60 -4.07 -6.82 -9.22
CA THR A 60 -3.44 -5.54 -8.89
C THR A 60 -3.56 -5.25 -7.40
N VAL A 61 -2.48 -4.87 -6.78
CA VAL A 61 -2.43 -4.35 -5.41
C VAL A 61 -2.24 -2.84 -5.44
N VAL A 62 -2.93 -2.13 -4.55
CA VAL A 62 -2.77 -0.69 -4.35
C VAL A 62 -2.44 -0.48 -2.89
N GLY A 63 -1.29 0.10 -2.59
CA GLY A 63 -0.85 0.24 -1.21
C GLY A 63 -0.38 1.65 -0.87
N SER A 64 -0.78 2.13 0.31
CA SER A 64 -0.36 3.43 0.83
C SER A 64 0.57 3.26 2.03
N SER A 65 1.69 4.00 2.06
CA SER A 65 2.65 3.96 3.17
C SER A 65 3.15 2.53 3.44
N LEU A 66 2.91 1.96 4.63
CA LEU A 66 3.22 0.55 4.94
C LEU A 66 2.51 -0.42 3.98
N GLY A 67 1.27 -0.11 3.55
CA GLY A 67 0.57 -0.90 2.54
C GLY A 67 1.29 -0.94 1.20
N GLY A 68 2.03 0.12 0.84
CA GLY A 68 2.92 0.15 -0.32
C GLY A 68 4.11 -0.80 -0.19
N TYR A 69 4.67 -0.92 1.01
CA TYR A 69 5.70 -1.91 1.31
C TYR A 69 5.20 -3.34 1.13
N TYR A 70 4.04 -3.66 1.69
CA TYR A 70 3.38 -4.96 1.49
C TYR A 70 3.03 -5.22 0.03
N SER A 71 2.54 -4.21 -0.68
CA SER A 71 2.21 -4.32 -2.11
C SER A 71 3.43 -4.67 -2.95
N THR A 72 4.61 -4.15 -2.60
CA THR A 72 5.86 -4.48 -3.30
C THR A 72 6.22 -5.94 -3.12
N TYR A 73 6.17 -6.46 -1.89
CA TYR A 73 6.41 -7.87 -1.61
C TYR A 73 5.42 -8.80 -2.33
N LEU A 74 4.13 -8.47 -2.26
CA LEU A 74 3.08 -9.29 -2.88
C LEU A 74 3.16 -9.27 -4.41
N ALA A 75 3.42 -8.10 -5.01
CA ALA A 75 3.54 -7.99 -6.46
C ALA A 75 4.71 -8.83 -7.00
N GLU A 76 5.84 -8.84 -6.32
CA GLU A 76 6.99 -9.67 -6.71
C GLU A 76 6.73 -11.18 -6.55
N ASN A 77 6.02 -11.59 -5.48
CA ASN A 77 5.79 -13.00 -5.20
C ASN A 77 4.64 -13.62 -6.00
N PHE A 78 3.65 -12.81 -6.43
CA PHE A 78 2.45 -13.27 -7.13
C PHE A 78 2.33 -12.73 -8.56
N ASP A 79 3.36 -12.06 -9.08
CA ASP A 79 3.38 -11.48 -10.43
C ASP A 79 2.21 -10.51 -10.68
N LEU A 80 1.95 -9.61 -9.72
CA LEU A 80 0.85 -8.65 -9.78
C LEU A 80 1.33 -7.27 -10.27
N LYS A 81 0.38 -6.45 -10.72
CA LYS A 81 0.61 -5.01 -10.82
C LYS A 81 0.52 -4.36 -9.44
N ALA A 82 1.28 -3.29 -9.22
CA ALA A 82 1.28 -2.55 -7.96
C ALA A 82 1.22 -1.05 -8.18
N VAL A 83 0.30 -0.37 -7.50
CA VAL A 83 0.29 1.10 -7.36
C VAL A 83 0.70 1.45 -5.94
N LEU A 84 1.75 2.23 -5.82
CA LEU A 84 2.41 2.52 -4.56
C LEU A 84 2.26 4.02 -4.23
N VAL A 85 1.56 4.34 -3.16
CA VAL A 85 1.21 5.72 -2.78
C VAL A 85 2.01 6.14 -1.56
N ASN A 86 2.93 7.08 -1.72
CA ASN A 86 3.87 7.50 -0.67
C ASN A 86 4.38 6.29 0.13
N PRO A 87 4.98 5.28 -0.53
CA PRO A 87 5.27 3.99 0.08
C PRO A 87 6.45 4.07 1.06
N ALA A 88 6.37 3.32 2.16
CA ALA A 88 7.56 2.98 2.92
C ALA A 88 8.47 2.08 2.07
N VAL A 89 9.77 2.35 2.09
CA VAL A 89 10.76 1.57 1.32
C VAL A 89 11.53 0.61 2.23
N VAL A 90 11.85 1.06 3.45
CA VAL A 90 12.55 0.27 4.46
C VAL A 90 11.71 0.31 5.74
N ALA A 91 10.57 -0.39 5.72
CA ALA A 91 9.55 -0.28 6.77
C ALA A 91 10.07 -0.67 8.16
N HIS A 92 10.98 -1.66 8.26
CA HIS A 92 11.58 -2.08 9.54
C HIS A 92 12.45 -0.98 10.18
N LEU A 93 12.97 -0.03 9.40
CA LEU A 93 13.68 1.14 9.94
C LEU A 93 12.70 2.28 10.27
N SER A 94 11.72 2.53 9.40
CA SER A 94 10.76 3.62 9.58
C SER A 94 9.83 3.39 10.78
N LEU A 95 9.54 2.15 11.14
CA LEU A 95 8.59 1.80 12.20
C LEU A 95 9.23 1.38 13.53
N LYS A 96 10.56 1.29 13.62
CA LYS A 96 11.23 0.84 14.86
C LYS A 96 10.91 1.71 16.09
N ASP A 97 10.69 3.01 15.89
CA ASP A 97 10.41 3.95 16.96
C ASP A 97 8.93 3.92 17.41
N PHE A 98 8.09 3.12 16.72
CA PHE A 98 6.69 2.87 17.06
C PHE A 98 6.46 1.57 17.85
N VAL A 99 7.54 0.87 18.22
CA VAL A 99 7.43 -0.33 19.07
C VAL A 99 6.81 0.04 20.42
N GLY A 100 5.78 -0.72 20.83
CA GLY A 100 5.00 -0.49 22.03
C GLY A 100 3.50 -0.38 21.74
N PRO A 101 2.73 0.16 22.71
CA PRO A 101 1.29 0.32 22.57
C PRO A 101 0.92 1.26 21.42
N GLN A 102 0.06 0.80 20.54
CA GLN A 102 -0.49 1.54 19.41
C GLN A 102 -2.02 1.52 19.47
N ARG A 103 -2.65 2.34 18.64
CA ARG A 103 -4.10 2.41 18.54
C ARG A 103 -4.54 2.50 17.08
N TRP A 104 -5.51 1.69 16.71
CA TRP A 104 -6.16 1.80 15.41
C TRP A 104 -6.91 3.12 15.27
N LEU A 105 -6.64 3.84 14.20
CA LEU A 105 -7.16 5.19 13.99
C LEU A 105 -8.70 5.23 13.93
N TYR A 106 -9.33 4.22 13.38
CA TYR A 106 -10.78 4.22 13.12
C TYR A 106 -11.58 3.43 14.15
N SER A 107 -11.11 2.31 14.67
CA SER A 107 -11.79 1.55 15.71
C SER A 107 -11.49 2.07 17.12
N GLY A 108 -10.32 2.70 17.29
CA GLY A 108 -9.84 3.13 18.60
C GLY A 108 -9.33 1.99 19.49
N GLU A 109 -9.37 0.74 19.01
CA GLU A 109 -8.82 -0.41 19.72
C GLU A 109 -7.30 -0.34 19.82
N SER A 110 -6.77 -0.77 20.96
CA SER A 110 -5.33 -0.80 21.19
C SER A 110 -4.73 -2.14 20.74
N PHE A 111 -3.49 -2.08 20.26
CA PHE A 111 -2.67 -3.26 19.99
C PHE A 111 -1.22 -3.01 20.40
N GLU A 112 -0.46 -4.07 20.56
CA GLU A 112 0.98 -3.97 20.82
C GLU A 112 1.76 -4.18 19.54
N PHE A 113 2.61 -3.19 19.15
CA PHE A 113 3.54 -3.36 18.05
C PHE A 113 4.90 -3.74 18.62
N THR A 114 5.44 -4.89 18.23
CA THR A 114 6.56 -5.54 18.91
C THR A 114 7.84 -5.53 18.09
N LEU A 115 8.97 -5.87 18.72
CA LEU A 115 10.22 -6.10 18.00
C LEU A 115 10.13 -7.29 17.03
N ASP A 116 9.31 -8.31 17.34
CA ASP A 116 9.05 -9.40 16.40
C ASP A 116 8.39 -8.90 15.12
N HIS A 117 7.48 -7.92 15.22
CA HIS A 117 6.87 -7.28 14.04
C HIS A 117 7.92 -6.53 13.20
N ILE A 118 8.94 -5.94 13.81
CA ILE A 118 10.06 -5.32 13.08
C ILE A 118 10.86 -6.38 12.30
N GLU A 119 11.13 -7.55 12.91
CA GLU A 119 11.82 -8.63 12.21
C GLU A 119 10.94 -9.26 11.11
N GLU A 120 9.63 -9.34 11.32
CA GLU A 120 8.68 -9.74 10.28
C GLU A 120 8.71 -8.76 9.08
N LEU A 121 8.74 -7.44 9.34
CA LEU A 121 8.92 -6.44 8.27
C LEU A 121 10.24 -6.63 7.54
N ARG A 122 11.34 -6.84 8.26
CA ARG A 122 12.65 -7.08 7.65
C ARG A 122 12.64 -8.28 6.71
N ALA A 123 11.94 -9.35 7.07
CA ALA A 123 11.82 -10.55 6.25
C ALA A 123 11.02 -10.33 4.95
N LEU A 124 10.24 -9.26 4.86
CA LEU A 124 9.47 -8.87 3.67
C LEU A 124 10.23 -7.92 2.73
N GLU A 125 11.48 -7.59 3.05
CA GLU A 125 12.25 -6.68 2.20
C GLU A 125 12.50 -7.29 0.83
N VAL A 126 12.19 -6.52 -0.21
CA VAL A 126 12.44 -6.88 -1.61
C VAL A 126 13.63 -6.04 -2.10
N PRO A 127 14.83 -6.58 -2.22
CA PRO A 127 16.01 -5.79 -2.58
C PRO A 127 16.03 -5.31 -4.04
N VAL A 128 15.46 -6.08 -4.96
CA VAL A 128 15.45 -5.79 -6.40
C VAL A 128 14.08 -6.11 -6.97
N LEU A 129 13.55 -5.25 -7.86
CA LEU A 129 12.32 -5.53 -8.59
C LEU A 129 12.63 -6.38 -9.82
N SER A 130 11.94 -7.49 -9.98
CA SER A 130 12.10 -8.39 -11.13
C SER A 130 11.40 -7.85 -12.39
N LYS A 131 10.25 -7.19 -12.20
CA LYS A 131 9.41 -6.61 -13.25
C LYS A 131 9.03 -5.16 -12.95
N PRO A 132 9.96 -4.20 -13.04
CA PRO A 132 9.68 -2.79 -12.71
C PRO A 132 8.48 -2.20 -13.46
N GLN A 133 8.19 -2.69 -14.67
CA GLN A 133 7.04 -2.25 -15.48
C GLN A 133 5.67 -2.58 -14.87
N HIS A 134 5.61 -3.47 -13.87
CA HIS A 134 4.39 -3.78 -13.12
C HIS A 134 4.10 -2.76 -12.01
N PHE A 135 5.05 -1.85 -11.73
CA PHE A 135 4.95 -0.91 -10.63
C PHE A 135 4.65 0.50 -11.11
N TRP A 136 3.79 1.20 -10.38
CA TRP A 136 3.54 2.62 -10.56
C TRP A 136 3.66 3.34 -9.21
N LEU A 137 4.70 4.16 -9.07
CA LEU A 137 4.91 5.03 -7.92
C LEU A 137 4.09 6.31 -8.08
N LEU A 138 3.33 6.65 -7.04
CA LEU A 138 2.69 7.94 -6.81
C LEU A 138 3.30 8.54 -5.55
N ALA A 139 4.00 9.65 -5.66
CA ALA A 139 4.66 10.31 -4.52
C ALA A 139 4.44 11.83 -4.55
N GLU A 140 4.32 12.43 -3.39
CA GLU A 140 4.30 13.89 -3.18
C GLU A 140 5.59 14.33 -2.48
N GLU A 141 6.20 15.42 -2.99
CA GLU A 141 7.55 15.86 -2.55
C GLU A 141 7.59 16.39 -1.12
N CYS A 142 6.46 16.90 -0.60
CA CYS A 142 6.37 17.43 0.75
C CYS A 142 5.81 16.40 1.75
N ASP A 143 5.97 15.10 1.49
CA ASP A 143 5.68 14.04 2.45
C ASP A 143 6.54 14.27 3.72
N GLU A 144 5.87 14.62 4.83
CA GLU A 144 6.51 14.96 6.10
C GLU A 144 6.88 13.71 6.94
N THR A 145 6.37 12.55 6.51
CA THR A 145 6.57 11.27 7.21
C THR A 145 7.69 10.45 6.59
N LEU A 146 7.74 10.39 5.26
CA LEU A 146 8.68 9.57 4.50
C LEU A 146 9.37 10.42 3.42
N ASP A 147 10.69 10.40 3.41
CA ASP A 147 11.44 11.08 2.35
C ASP A 147 11.15 10.40 1.00
N TYR A 148 10.37 11.06 0.15
CA TYR A 148 9.95 10.57 -1.16
C TYR A 148 11.14 10.17 -2.07
N ARG A 149 12.33 10.75 -1.85
CA ARG A 149 13.53 10.47 -2.66
C ARG A 149 13.98 9.01 -2.50
N HIS A 150 13.71 8.39 -1.35
CA HIS A 150 13.96 6.96 -1.15
C HIS A 150 13.07 6.12 -2.06
N ALA A 151 11.78 6.46 -2.17
CA ALA A 151 10.86 5.78 -3.07
C ALA A 151 11.24 6.02 -4.55
N VAL A 152 11.54 7.27 -4.93
CA VAL A 152 11.99 7.61 -6.29
C VAL A 152 13.23 6.79 -6.69
N SER A 153 14.22 6.71 -5.80
CA SER A 153 15.43 5.91 -6.03
C SER A 153 15.13 4.41 -6.13
N ARG A 154 14.29 3.90 -5.22
CA ARG A 154 13.94 2.48 -5.14
C ARG A 154 13.20 2.00 -6.39
N TYR A 155 12.30 2.82 -6.93
CA TYR A 155 11.44 2.49 -8.07
C TYR A 155 11.91 3.15 -9.37
N THR A 156 13.21 3.46 -9.53
CA THR A 156 13.78 4.20 -10.67
C THR A 156 13.38 3.62 -12.04
N ALA A 157 13.28 2.30 -12.18
CA ALA A 157 12.91 1.63 -13.42
C ALA A 157 11.40 1.44 -13.61
N ALA A 158 10.57 1.84 -12.63
CA ALA A 158 9.13 1.76 -12.69
C ALA A 158 8.50 3.03 -13.27
N ARG A 159 7.20 2.98 -13.59
CA ARG A 159 6.42 4.20 -13.85
C ARG A 159 6.39 5.05 -12.59
N GLN A 160 6.73 6.33 -12.71
CA GLN A 160 6.70 7.27 -11.59
C GLN A 160 5.87 8.50 -11.91
N THR A 161 5.12 8.95 -10.91
CA THR A 161 4.43 10.23 -10.86
C THR A 161 4.83 10.89 -9.54
N VAL A 162 5.73 11.85 -9.61
CA VAL A 162 6.22 12.62 -8.46
C VAL A 162 5.67 14.04 -8.59
N LEU A 163 4.95 14.48 -7.58
CA LEU A 163 4.18 15.72 -7.60
C LEU A 163 4.76 16.73 -6.61
N PRO A 164 4.99 17.99 -7.03
CA PRO A 164 5.49 19.01 -6.13
C PRO A 164 4.45 19.36 -5.05
N GLY A 165 4.91 19.64 -3.84
CA GLY A 165 4.03 19.93 -2.68
C GLY A 165 3.35 18.67 -2.14
N GLY A 166 2.11 18.85 -1.66
CA GLY A 166 1.31 17.78 -1.04
C GLY A 166 1.76 17.40 0.35
N ASP A 167 1.44 16.18 0.79
CA ASP A 167 1.78 15.64 2.12
C ASP A 167 1.77 14.10 2.12
N HIS A 168 1.98 13.46 3.29
CA HIS A 168 1.95 12.00 3.40
C HIS A 168 0.61 11.38 3.05
N SER A 169 -0.50 12.14 3.14
CA SER A 169 -1.83 11.64 2.79
C SER A 169 -2.04 11.50 1.27
N PHE A 170 -1.18 12.07 0.44
CA PHE A 170 -1.31 12.18 -1.01
C PHE A 170 -2.55 12.97 -1.40
N THR A 171 -2.46 14.28 -1.30
CA THR A 171 -3.58 15.23 -1.41
C THR A 171 -4.35 15.17 -2.73
N ARG A 172 -3.67 14.77 -3.81
CA ARG A 172 -4.25 14.65 -5.17
C ARG A 172 -4.83 13.28 -5.48
N TRP A 173 -5.13 12.47 -4.46
CA TRP A 173 -5.62 11.11 -4.62
C TRP A 173 -6.79 10.97 -5.59
N ASN A 174 -7.76 11.87 -5.52
CA ASN A 174 -8.97 11.79 -6.34
C ASN A 174 -8.70 11.93 -7.85
N ASP A 175 -7.61 12.59 -8.24
CA ASP A 175 -7.23 12.77 -9.65
C ASP A 175 -6.68 11.45 -10.26
N TYR A 176 -6.33 10.49 -9.40
CA TYR A 176 -5.70 9.22 -9.81
C TYR A 176 -6.63 8.01 -9.74
N LEU A 177 -7.89 8.16 -9.33
CA LEU A 177 -8.82 7.02 -9.18
C LEU A 177 -9.04 6.29 -10.52
N ASP A 178 -9.42 7.01 -11.57
CA ASP A 178 -9.60 6.42 -12.90
C ASP A 178 -8.28 5.93 -13.51
N PRO A 179 -7.17 6.69 -13.50
CA PRO A 179 -5.87 6.19 -13.94
C PRO A 179 -5.41 4.89 -13.23
N ILE A 180 -5.73 4.70 -11.95
CA ILE A 180 -5.42 3.48 -11.21
C ILE A 180 -6.27 2.31 -11.73
N ILE A 181 -7.57 2.53 -11.96
CA ILE A 181 -8.48 1.52 -12.49
C ILE A 181 -8.04 1.09 -13.89
N GLU A 182 -7.64 2.04 -14.75
CA GLU A 182 -7.08 1.78 -16.08
C GLU A 182 -5.75 1.02 -16.00
N PHE A 183 -4.84 1.41 -15.10
CA PHE A 183 -3.59 0.68 -14.89
C PHE A 183 -3.83 -0.76 -14.46
N ALA A 184 -4.87 -1.00 -13.66
CA ALA A 184 -5.29 -2.36 -13.27
C ALA A 184 -5.88 -3.17 -14.44
N GLY A 185 -6.17 -2.56 -15.60
CA GLY A 185 -6.79 -3.20 -16.75
C GLY A 185 -8.29 -3.46 -16.55
N LEU A 186 -8.96 -2.60 -15.78
CA LEU A 186 -10.39 -2.69 -15.47
C LEU A 186 -11.22 -1.55 -16.14
N ALA A 187 -10.70 -0.96 -17.20
CA ALA A 187 -11.36 0.11 -17.95
C ALA A 187 -12.42 -0.44 -18.90
#